data_9c93f19ed0145b2a15578e8a6477acd8
#
_entry.id   9c93f19ed0145b2a15578e8a6477acd8
#
_cell.length_a   1.000
_cell.length_b   1.000
_cell.length_c   1.000
_cell.angle_alpha   90.00
_cell.angle_beta   90.00
_cell.angle_gamma   90.00
#
_symmetry.space_group_name_H-M   'P 1'
#
loop_
_entity.id
_entity.type
_entity.pdbx_description
1 polymer ?
#
loop_
_entity_poly.entity_id
_entity_poly.type
_entity_poly.pdbx_seq_one_letter_code
_entity_poly.pdbx_strand_id
1 'polypeptide(L)' 'MGESNQYAFKVDINATKLQVKKAVEGYFSVDVEDVNIIKVKGKTKRSRYRIRKKSDWKKAYVRLADGQSIEVTSE' A
#
# COMPACT_ATOMS: atom_id res chain seq x y z
N MET A 1 -21.63 -4.06 1.93
CA MET A 1 -21.19 -3.87 1.89
C MET A 1 -20.31 -3.26 2.02
N GLY A 2 -19.83 -3.04 2.08
CA GLY A 2 -18.97 -2.37 2.32
C GLY A 2 -17.92 -1.96 1.68
N GLU A 3 -17.79 -1.90 0.90
CA GLU A 3 -16.86 -1.56 0.49
C GLU A 3 -16.51 -0.52 0.42
N SER A 4 -16.15 -0.32 0.37
CA SER A 4 -15.78 0.76 0.62
C SER A 4 -14.79 1.37 -0.08
N ASN A 5 -14.34 2.48 0.18
CA ASN A 5 -13.36 3.26 -0.53
C ASN A 5 -11.96 2.98 -0.02
N GLN A 6 -11.69 1.72 0.22
CA GLN A 6 -10.42 1.34 0.78
C GLN A 6 -9.56 0.63 -0.27
N TYR A 7 -8.30 1.01 -0.34
CA TYR A 7 -7.37 0.46 -1.33
C TYR A 7 -6.07 0.06 -0.65
N ALA A 8 -5.44 -0.96 -1.18
CA ALA A 8 -4.18 -1.44 -0.63
C ALA A 8 -3.07 -1.24 -1.65
N PHE A 9 -1.94 -0.73 -1.16
CA PHE A 9 -0.79 -0.48 -2.01
C PHE A 9 0.45 -1.07 -1.37
N LYS A 10 1.36 -1.55 -2.22
CA LYS A 10 2.66 -1.96 -1.77
C LYS A 10 3.57 -0.75 -1.76
N VAL A 11 4.18 -0.47 -0.62
CA VAL A 11 5.01 0.72 -0.49
C VAL A 11 6.38 0.35 0.06
N ASP A 12 7.29 1.30 -0.02
CA ASP A 12 8.65 1.11 0.45
C ASP A 12 8.67 0.86 1.95
N ILE A 13 9.65 0.08 2.39
CA ILE A 13 9.80 -0.22 3.81
C ILE A 13 10.02 1.06 4.62
N ASN A 14 10.54 2.10 3.98
CA ASN A 14 10.79 3.37 4.66
C ASN A 14 9.65 4.37 4.51
N ALA A 15 8.56 3.97 3.89
CA ALA A 15 7.44 4.88 3.68
C ALA A 15 6.70 5.14 4.99
N THR A 16 6.27 6.38 5.18
CA THR A 16 5.50 6.76 6.35
C THR A 16 4.07 7.03 5.95
N LYS A 17 3.18 7.08 6.94
CA LYS A 17 1.77 7.37 6.67
C LYS A 17 1.61 8.70 5.95
N LEU A 18 2.35 9.70 6.40
CA LEU A 18 2.24 11.02 5.80
C LEU A 18 2.69 11.01 4.35
N GLN A 19 3.78 10.31 4.07
CA GLN A 19 4.26 10.22 2.70
C GLN A 19 3.25 9.52 1.80
N VAL A 20 2.67 8.42 2.29
CA VAL A 20 1.68 7.68 1.52
C VAL A 20 0.45 8.55 1.27
N LYS A 21 -0.02 9.22 2.31
CA LYS A 21 -1.19 10.08 2.18
C LYS A 21 -0.96 11.17 1.13
N LYS A 22 0.16 11.87 1.24
CA LYS A 22 0.45 12.94 0.30
C LYS A 22 0.61 12.43 -1.12
N ALA A 23 1.28 11.29 -1.27
CA ALA A 23 1.49 10.72 -2.58
C ALA A 23 0.18 10.35 -3.24
N VAL A 24 -0.71 9.69 -2.49
CA VAL A 24 -1.99 9.27 -3.03
C VAL A 24 -2.85 10.48 -3.38
N GLU A 25 -2.90 11.45 -2.48
CA GLU A 25 -3.70 12.65 -2.74
C GLU A 25 -3.21 13.40 -3.96
N GLY A 26 -1.90 13.53 -4.09
CA GLY A 26 -1.35 14.24 -5.23
C GLY A 26 -1.43 13.46 -6.51
N TYR A 27 -1.25 12.17 -6.41
CA TYR A 27 -1.20 11.32 -7.60
C TYR A 27 -2.59 11.09 -8.22
N PHE A 28 -3.57 10.86 -7.38
CA PHE A 28 -4.92 10.53 -7.83
C PHE A 28 -5.91 11.65 -7.64
N SER A 29 -5.49 12.76 -7.06
CA SER A 29 -6.37 13.91 -6.82
C SER A 29 -7.60 13.52 -6.02
N VAL A 30 -7.38 12.82 -4.92
CA VAL A 30 -8.46 12.39 -4.04
C VAL A 30 -8.15 12.84 -2.61
N ASP A 31 -9.17 12.81 -1.77
CA ASP A 31 -8.99 13.11 -0.36
C ASP A 31 -8.84 11.82 0.40
N VAL A 32 -7.74 11.69 1.11
CA VAL A 32 -7.47 10.51 1.90
C VAL A 32 -7.98 10.73 3.32
N GLU A 33 -8.84 9.84 3.76
CA GLU A 33 -9.42 9.94 5.10
C GLU A 33 -8.54 9.26 6.14
N ASP A 34 -7.95 8.13 5.77
CA ASP A 34 -7.16 7.39 6.72
C ASP A 34 -6.12 6.56 5.99
N VAL A 35 -5.00 6.32 6.66
CA VAL A 35 -3.94 5.48 6.11
C VAL A 35 -3.47 4.55 7.20
N ASN A 36 -3.43 3.27 6.88
CA ASN A 36 -2.94 2.24 7.79
C ASN A 36 -1.78 1.54 7.12
N ILE A 37 -0.68 1.43 7.82
CA ILE A 37 0.50 0.78 7.25
C ILE A 37 0.86 -0.44 8.06
N ILE A 38 1.05 -1.55 7.36
CA ILE A 38 1.41 -2.82 7.98
C ILE A 38 2.73 -3.27 7.38
N LYS A 39 3.63 -3.70 8.24
CA LYS A 39 4.90 -4.24 7.77
C LYS A 39 4.71 -5.71 7.41
N VAL A 40 5.10 -6.07 6.20
CA VAL A 40 5.01 -7.43 5.72
C VAL A 40 6.41 -8.00 5.63
N LYS A 41 6.63 -9.11 6.29
CA LYS A 41 7.95 -9.73 6.27
C LYS A 41 8.20 -10.40 4.95
N GLY A 42 9.43 -10.28 4.47
CA GLY A 42 9.83 -10.93 3.24
C GLY A 42 9.82 -12.43 3.40
N LYS A 43 9.51 -13.10 2.33
CA LYS A 43 9.47 -14.56 2.34
C LYS A 43 10.88 -15.11 2.26
N THR A 44 11.08 -16.23 2.93
CA THR A 44 12.34 -16.94 2.86
C THR A 44 12.21 -18.09 1.88
N LYS A 45 13.07 -18.07 0.89
CA LYS A 45 13.12 -19.17 -0.06
C LYS A 45 14.30 -20.04 0.26
N ARG A 46 14.02 -21.31 0.43
CA ARG A 46 15.06 -22.30 0.71
C ARG A 46 15.36 -23.03 -0.57
N SER A 47 16.57 -22.88 -1.04
CA SER A 47 16.98 -23.65 -2.18
C SER A 47 17.98 -24.70 -1.73
N ARG A 48 18.38 -25.55 -2.66
CA ARG A 48 19.24 -26.66 -2.33
C ARG A 48 20.55 -26.22 -1.71
N TYR A 49 21.07 -25.10 -2.17
CA TYR A 49 22.40 -24.68 -1.78
C TYR A 49 22.45 -23.43 -0.97
N ARG A 50 21.35 -22.69 -0.89
CA ARG A 50 21.37 -21.46 -0.12
C ARG A 50 19.97 -21.04 0.25
N ILE A 51 19.90 -20.23 1.29
CA ILE A 51 18.66 -19.67 1.76
C ILE A 51 18.61 -18.23 1.29
N ARG A 52 17.54 -17.85 0.62
CA ARG A 52 17.35 -16.48 0.17
C ARG A 52 16.18 -15.89 0.86
N LYS A 53 16.39 -14.71 1.45
CA LYS A 53 15.33 -13.98 2.10
C LYS A 53 15.01 -12.76 1.28
N LYS A 54 13.74 -12.58 0.96
CA LYS A 54 13.29 -11.38 0.27
C LYS A 54 13.17 -10.26 1.26
N SER A 55 13.39 -9.04 0.78
CA SER A 55 13.31 -7.89 1.64
C SER A 55 11.90 -7.70 2.18
N ASP A 56 11.82 -7.19 3.40
CA ASP A 56 10.54 -6.81 3.97
C ASP A 56 9.98 -5.62 3.20
N TRP A 57 8.68 -5.47 3.25
CA TRP A 57 8.04 -4.34 2.60
C TRP A 57 6.84 -3.91 3.43
N LYS A 58 6.25 -2.80 3.07
CA LYS A 58 5.09 -2.31 3.78
C LYS A 58 3.88 -2.29 2.87
N LYS A 59 2.73 -2.55 3.47
CA LYS A 59 1.47 -2.51 2.77
C LYS A 59 0.65 -1.39 3.37
N ALA A 60 0.20 -0.49 2.52
CA ALA A 60 -0.56 0.67 2.97
C ALA A 60 -2.02 0.49 2.59
N TYR A 61 -2.89 0.60 3.58
CA TYR A 61 -4.33 0.61 3.35
C TYR A 61 -4.79 2.04 3.40
N VAL A 62 -5.29 2.53 2.29
CA VAL A 62 -5.70 3.91 2.17
C VAL A 62 -7.21 3.96 2.06
N ARG A 63 -7.85 4.77 2.91
CA ARG A 63 -9.28 4.95 2.86
C ARG A 63 -9.58 6.34 2.39
N LEU A 64 -10.43 6.45 1.40
CA LEU A 64 -10.78 7.73 0.80
C LEU A 64 -12.07 8.28 1.40
N ALA A 65 -12.27 9.57 1.21
CA ALA A 65 -13.50 10.20 1.65
C ALA A 65 -14.68 9.63 0.88
N ASP A 66 -15.86 9.81 1.44
CA ASP A 66 -17.07 9.30 0.82
C ASP A 66 -17.22 9.82 -0.60
N GLY A 67 -17.65 8.95 -1.47
CA GLY A 67 -17.90 9.33 -2.84
C GLY A 67 -16.69 9.40 -3.73
N GLN A 68 -15.52 9.10 -3.21
CA GLN A 68 -14.29 9.14 -3.98
C GLN A 68 -13.76 7.75 -4.23
N SER A 69 -13.15 7.58 -5.37
CA SER A 69 -12.54 6.30 -5.70
C SER A 69 -11.33 6.54 -6.59
N ILE A 70 -10.44 5.57 -6.58
CA ILE A 70 -9.26 5.62 -7.43
C ILE A 70 -9.54 4.80 -8.67
N GLU A 71 -9.40 5.46 -9.80
CA GLU A 71 -9.56 4.76 -11.07
C GLU A 71 -8.22 4.21 -11.49
N VAL A 72 -8.15 2.91 -11.62
CA VAL A 72 -6.96 2.26 -12.11
C VAL A 72 -7.19 1.89 -13.55
N THR A 73 -6.49 2.56 -14.43
CA THR A 73 -6.57 2.21 -15.82
C THR A 73 -5.45 1.25 -16.09
N SER A 74 -5.80 0.08 -16.52
CA SER A 74 -4.74 -0.82 -16.90
C SER A 74 -4.69 -0.88 -18.41
N GLU A 75 -3.54 -0.83 -18.92
CA GLU A 75 -3.37 -0.83 -20.33
C GLU A 75 -2.69 -2.00 -20.78
#